data_6e390953ce1333c070040c63d5fc11c4
#
_entry.id   6e390953ce1333c070040c63d5fc11c4
#
_cell.length_a   1.000
_cell.length_b   1.000
_cell.length_c   1.000
_cell.angle_alpha   90.00
_cell.angle_beta   90.00
_cell.angle_gamma   90.00
#
_symmetry.space_group_name_H-M   'P 1'
#
loop_
_entity.id
_entity.type
_entity.pdbx_description
1 polymer ?
#
loop_
_entity_poly.entity_id
_entity_poly.type
_entity_poly.pdbx_seq_one_letter_code
_entity_poly.pdbx_strand_id
1 'polypeptide(L)'
;MEDQNIEGKDRETSALSKKSLRQHIRQRKARHTDEELVALSQPIVEAVLADPRFQEAQTVLLYHSLPDEVYTPGLIAAALRMGKRVLLPVVISRTEMEIREYLPTTEMALSDDFHILEPQGAAFTDYASVDYAIIPGMAFDAQGHRLGRGRGYYDRFLAQAADVYKVGLCFPFQLVEAVPCEATDVAMDRVECPRAVVAPPSSEKPFQGATSSKSHPTSAPLSSDRVA
;
A
#
# COMPACT_ATOMS: atom_id res chain seq x y z
N MET A 1 31.78 30.00 -43.55
CA MET A 1 31.70 28.59 -43.13
C MET A 1 31.64 28.61 -41.62
N GLU A 2 30.45 28.72 -41.09
CA GLU A 2 30.16 28.73 -39.66
C GLU A 2 29.55 27.40 -39.27
N ASP A 3 30.32 26.61 -38.54
CA ASP A 3 29.88 25.40 -37.94
C ASP A 3 28.95 25.73 -36.77
N GLN A 4 27.66 25.47 -36.91
CA GLN A 4 26.71 25.51 -35.81
C GLN A 4 26.82 24.23 -35.00
N ASN A 5 27.48 24.35 -33.87
CA ASN A 5 27.54 23.36 -32.82
C ASN A 5 26.16 23.28 -32.13
N ILE A 6 25.38 22.22 -32.43
CA ILE A 6 24.13 21.94 -31.74
C ILE A 6 24.48 21.10 -30.50
N GLU A 7 24.73 21.81 -29.40
CA GLU A 7 24.84 21.17 -28.08
C GLU A 7 23.55 20.48 -27.73
N GLY A 8 23.64 19.17 -27.66
CA GLY A 8 22.61 18.30 -27.14
C GLY A 8 22.32 18.65 -25.66
N LYS A 9 21.14 19.16 -25.40
CA LYS A 9 20.60 19.32 -24.05
C LYS A 9 20.43 17.94 -23.44
N ASP A 10 21.41 17.51 -22.64
CA ASP A 10 21.31 16.38 -21.76
C ASP A 10 20.11 16.64 -20.83
N ARG A 11 19.03 15.85 -21.04
CA ARG A 11 17.94 15.72 -20.08
C ARG A 11 18.50 14.95 -18.89
N GLU A 12 19.15 15.63 -17.96
CA GLU A 12 19.32 15.15 -16.59
C GLU A 12 17.94 14.88 -16.03
N THR A 13 17.57 13.62 -16.02
CA THR A 13 16.45 13.12 -15.22
C THR A 13 16.90 13.27 -13.78
N SER A 14 16.59 14.44 -13.17
CA SER A 14 16.88 14.70 -11.77
C SER A 14 16.19 13.62 -10.93
N ALA A 15 16.96 12.64 -10.46
CA ALA A 15 16.47 11.59 -9.56
C ALA A 15 15.84 12.25 -8.33
N LEU A 16 14.58 11.92 -8.05
CA LEU A 16 13.86 12.45 -6.90
C LEU A 16 14.60 12.08 -5.61
N SER A 17 14.83 13.04 -4.73
CA SER A 17 15.40 12.74 -3.40
C SER A 17 14.42 11.89 -2.59
N LYS A 18 14.93 11.09 -1.61
CA LYS A 18 14.08 10.33 -0.67
C LYS A 18 12.98 11.22 -0.04
N LYS A 19 13.29 12.50 0.25
CA LYS A 19 12.34 13.45 0.84
C LYS A 19 11.23 13.86 -0.14
N SER A 20 11.58 14.21 -1.36
CA SER A 20 10.60 14.61 -2.39
C SER A 20 9.73 13.42 -2.82
N LEU A 21 10.29 12.22 -2.92
CA LEU A 21 9.53 11.01 -3.23
C LEU A 21 8.51 10.70 -2.12
N ARG A 22 8.89 10.80 -0.82
CA ARG A 22 7.91 10.65 0.28
C ARG A 22 6.76 11.65 0.18
N GLN A 23 7.06 12.90 -0.15
CA GLN A 23 6.03 13.93 -0.31
C GLN A 23 5.10 13.61 -1.48
N HIS A 24 5.65 13.19 -2.61
CA HIS A 24 4.87 12.80 -3.78
C HIS A 24 3.91 11.63 -3.46
N ILE A 25 4.40 10.59 -2.79
CA ILE A 25 3.55 9.45 -2.40
C ILE A 25 2.46 9.85 -1.40
N ARG A 26 2.75 10.72 -0.41
CA ARG A 26 1.72 11.24 0.50
C ARG A 26 0.58 11.94 -0.26
N GLN A 27 0.92 12.74 -1.28
CA GLN A 27 -0.09 13.42 -2.12
C GLN A 27 -0.92 12.42 -2.93
N ARG A 28 -0.33 11.32 -3.38
CA ARG A 28 -1.07 10.23 -4.07
C ARG A 28 -2.00 9.51 -3.10
N LYS A 29 -1.52 9.13 -1.93
CA LYS A 29 -2.32 8.49 -0.87
C LYS A 29 -3.52 9.34 -0.47
N ALA A 30 -3.34 10.65 -0.28
CA ALA A 30 -4.39 11.58 0.11
C ALA A 30 -5.52 11.76 -0.93
N ARG A 31 -5.43 11.13 -2.09
CA ARG A 31 -6.50 11.10 -3.11
C ARG A 31 -7.48 9.95 -2.91
N HIS A 32 -7.20 9.06 -1.96
CA HIS A 32 -8.00 7.88 -1.66
C HIS A 32 -8.62 8.00 -0.28
N THR A 33 -9.83 7.50 -0.13
CA THR A 33 -10.47 7.32 1.19
C THR A 33 -9.91 6.07 1.88
N ASP A 34 -10.12 5.95 3.19
CA ASP A 34 -9.71 4.78 3.95
C ASP A 34 -10.42 3.51 3.42
N GLU A 35 -11.70 3.61 3.03
CA GLU A 35 -12.46 2.50 2.46
C GLU A 35 -11.89 2.06 1.11
N GLU A 36 -11.47 2.99 0.26
CA GLU A 36 -10.82 2.68 -1.02
C GLU A 36 -9.47 1.98 -0.79
N LEU A 37 -8.67 2.43 0.18
CA LEU A 37 -7.40 1.78 0.52
C LEU A 37 -7.60 0.38 1.08
N VAL A 38 -8.63 0.17 1.90
CA VAL A 38 -9.01 -1.19 2.38
C VAL A 38 -9.41 -2.08 1.20
N ALA A 39 -10.22 -1.59 0.28
CA ALA A 39 -10.63 -2.34 -0.91
C ALA A 39 -9.43 -2.69 -1.82
N LEU A 40 -8.51 -1.73 -2.04
CA LEU A 40 -7.27 -1.94 -2.79
C LEU A 40 -6.31 -2.93 -2.11
N SER A 41 -6.41 -3.10 -0.80
CA SER A 41 -5.57 -4.03 -0.03
C SER A 41 -5.97 -5.48 -0.24
N GLN A 42 -7.24 -5.77 -0.53
CA GLN A 42 -7.75 -7.13 -0.62
C GLN A 42 -6.98 -8.00 -1.62
N PRO A 43 -6.80 -7.63 -2.90
CA PRO A 43 -6.08 -8.45 -3.86
C PRO A 43 -4.59 -8.62 -3.49
N ILE A 44 -3.98 -7.66 -2.78
CA ILE A 44 -2.61 -7.76 -2.28
C ILE A 44 -2.52 -8.86 -1.22
N VAL A 45 -3.43 -8.84 -0.25
CA VAL A 45 -3.50 -9.84 0.83
C VAL A 45 -3.80 -11.23 0.27
N GLU A 46 -4.71 -11.33 -0.69
CA GLU A 46 -5.03 -12.60 -1.37
C GLU A 46 -3.81 -13.18 -2.10
N ALA A 47 -3.00 -12.33 -2.76
CA ALA A 47 -1.79 -12.76 -3.42
C ALA A 47 -0.73 -13.27 -2.42
N VAL A 48 -0.58 -12.62 -1.26
CA VAL A 48 0.29 -13.11 -0.18
C VAL A 48 -0.20 -14.47 0.35
N LEU A 49 -1.49 -14.61 0.61
CA LEU A 49 -2.06 -15.86 1.10
C LEU A 49 -1.93 -17.02 0.09
N ALA A 50 -1.89 -16.71 -1.20
CA ALA A 50 -1.67 -17.68 -2.27
C ALA A 50 -0.17 -17.98 -2.54
N ASP A 51 0.75 -17.20 -1.97
CA ASP A 51 2.20 -17.44 -2.14
C ASP A 51 2.61 -18.77 -1.47
N PRO A 52 3.17 -19.75 -2.23
CA PRO A 52 3.63 -21.01 -1.65
C PRO A 52 4.65 -20.82 -0.50
N ARG A 53 5.53 -19.81 -0.59
CA ARG A 53 6.50 -19.52 0.49
C ARG A 53 5.82 -19.05 1.76
N PHE A 54 4.77 -18.22 1.63
CA PHE A 54 3.96 -17.84 2.78
C PHE A 54 3.22 -19.04 3.37
N GLN A 55 2.67 -19.92 2.53
CA GLN A 55 1.95 -21.10 2.98
C GLN A 55 2.87 -22.07 3.75
N GLU A 56 4.10 -22.28 3.29
CA GLU A 56 5.11 -23.15 3.92
C GLU A 56 5.74 -22.55 5.18
N ALA A 57 5.83 -21.21 5.27
CA ALA A 57 6.44 -20.51 6.40
C ALA A 57 5.77 -20.89 7.73
N GLN A 58 6.56 -21.16 8.76
CA GLN A 58 6.08 -21.43 10.12
C GLN A 58 6.08 -20.15 10.97
N THR A 59 7.12 -19.34 10.86
CA THR A 59 7.29 -18.07 11.59
C THR A 59 7.24 -16.92 10.62
N VAL A 60 6.26 -16.03 10.78
CA VAL A 60 6.04 -14.90 9.90
C VAL A 60 6.09 -13.58 10.65
N LEU A 61 6.88 -12.62 10.16
CA LEU A 61 6.83 -11.24 10.60
C LEU A 61 5.83 -10.48 9.74
N LEU A 62 4.82 -9.92 10.38
CA LEU A 62 3.82 -9.06 9.76
C LEU A 62 3.88 -7.67 10.41
N TYR A 63 3.05 -6.74 9.99
CA TYR A 63 2.89 -5.44 10.67
C TYR A 63 1.40 -5.13 10.85
N HIS A 64 1.07 -4.40 11.90
CA HIS A 64 -0.26 -3.84 12.07
C HIS A 64 -0.32 -2.52 11.29
N SER A 65 -1.15 -2.50 10.24
CA SER A 65 -1.15 -1.40 9.27
C SER A 65 -1.64 -0.08 9.86
N LEU A 66 -0.97 1.00 9.49
CA LEU A 66 -1.49 2.36 9.61
C LEU A 66 -2.66 2.57 8.61
N PRO A 67 -3.54 3.56 8.83
CA PRO A 67 -4.67 3.82 7.93
C PRO A 67 -4.28 4.01 6.45
N ASP A 68 -3.07 4.57 6.20
CA ASP A 68 -2.55 4.84 4.86
C ASP A 68 -1.66 3.72 4.29
N GLU A 69 -1.67 2.54 4.88
CA GLU A 69 -0.92 1.35 4.45
C GLU A 69 -1.84 0.24 3.95
N VAL A 70 -1.26 -0.76 3.28
CA VAL A 70 -1.99 -1.98 2.93
C VAL A 70 -2.56 -2.61 4.20
N TYR A 71 -3.87 -2.81 4.24
CA TYR A 71 -4.61 -3.27 5.41
C TYR A 71 -4.29 -4.72 5.75
N THR A 72 -3.58 -4.95 6.85
CA THR A 72 -3.02 -6.25 7.24
C THR A 72 -3.74 -7.02 8.34
N PRO A 73 -4.71 -6.49 9.11
CA PRO A 73 -5.38 -7.25 10.17
C PRO A 73 -6.00 -8.57 9.69
N GLY A 74 -6.56 -8.59 8.48
CA GLY A 74 -7.08 -9.80 7.86
C GLY A 74 -6.01 -10.86 7.58
N LEU A 75 -4.81 -10.43 7.14
CA LEU A 75 -3.65 -11.30 6.92
C LEU A 75 -3.13 -11.87 8.24
N ILE A 76 -3.02 -11.04 9.29
CA ILE A 76 -2.63 -11.46 10.64
C ILE A 76 -3.58 -12.56 11.15
N ALA A 77 -4.89 -12.31 11.06
CA ALA A 77 -5.90 -13.30 11.48
C ALA A 77 -5.83 -14.58 10.66
N ALA A 78 -5.56 -14.51 9.36
CA ALA A 78 -5.39 -15.68 8.50
C ALA A 78 -4.14 -16.47 8.88
N ALA A 79 -3.00 -15.83 9.11
CA ALA A 79 -1.76 -16.48 9.53
C ALA A 79 -1.94 -17.25 10.85
N LEU A 80 -2.63 -16.66 11.83
CA LEU A 80 -2.96 -17.33 13.10
C LEU A 80 -3.85 -18.56 12.88
N ARG A 81 -4.89 -18.45 12.05
CA ARG A 81 -5.76 -19.60 11.71
C ARG A 81 -5.00 -20.72 11.00
N MET A 82 -3.96 -20.41 10.25
CA MET A 82 -3.07 -21.37 9.60
C MET A 82 -2.06 -22.01 10.60
N GLY A 83 -2.10 -21.62 11.88
CA GLY A 83 -1.20 -22.14 12.92
C GLY A 83 0.20 -21.58 12.87
N LYS A 84 0.42 -20.47 12.16
CA LYS A 84 1.73 -19.84 12.07
C LYS A 84 2.07 -19.07 13.35
N ARG A 85 3.36 -19.05 13.70
CA ARG A 85 3.87 -18.08 14.69
C ARG A 85 3.87 -16.70 14.05
N VAL A 86 3.08 -15.79 14.58
CA VAL A 86 2.97 -14.43 14.09
C VAL A 86 3.79 -13.50 14.97
N LEU A 87 4.67 -12.74 14.34
CA LEU A 87 5.48 -11.72 14.97
C LEU A 87 5.05 -10.34 14.49
N LEU A 88 5.02 -9.37 15.39
CA LEU A 88 4.72 -7.97 15.07
C LEU A 88 5.82 -7.04 15.60
N PRO A 89 6.12 -5.95 14.90
CA PRO A 89 7.05 -4.93 15.36
C PRO A 89 6.45 -4.08 16.48
N VAL A 90 7.30 -3.66 17.39
CA VAL A 90 6.99 -2.74 18.49
C VAL A 90 8.03 -1.63 18.50
N VAL A 91 7.62 -0.38 18.47
CA VAL A 91 8.53 0.77 18.50
C VAL A 91 8.88 1.09 19.94
N ILE A 92 10.15 0.92 20.30
CA ILE A 92 10.65 1.15 21.66
C ILE A 92 11.15 2.58 21.85
N SER A 93 11.76 3.13 20.80
CA SER A 93 12.28 4.50 20.81
C SER A 93 12.26 5.12 19.43
N ARG A 94 12.81 6.33 19.30
CA ARG A 94 12.93 7.00 17.99
C ARG A 94 13.80 6.25 16.98
N THR A 95 14.64 5.33 17.44
CA THR A 95 15.63 4.61 16.64
C THR A 95 15.54 3.10 16.78
N GLU A 96 14.80 2.58 17.73
CA GLU A 96 14.77 1.17 18.10
C GLU A 96 13.38 0.56 17.87
N MET A 97 13.35 -0.63 17.34
CA MET A 97 12.19 -1.45 17.11
C MET A 97 12.51 -2.86 17.59
N GLU A 98 11.66 -3.42 18.42
CA GLU A 98 11.66 -4.83 18.79
C GLU A 98 10.64 -5.61 17.98
N ILE A 99 10.80 -6.91 17.95
CA ILE A 99 9.83 -7.85 17.39
C ILE A 99 9.27 -8.67 18.55
N ARG A 100 7.96 -8.83 18.61
CA ARG A 100 7.28 -9.61 19.66
C ARG A 100 6.31 -10.60 19.06
N GLU A 101 6.12 -11.73 19.74
CA GLU A 101 5.14 -12.73 19.33
C GLU A 101 3.72 -12.21 19.62
N TYR A 102 2.84 -12.42 18.67
CA TYR A 102 1.43 -12.05 18.78
C TYR A 102 0.54 -13.31 18.77
N LEU A 103 -0.24 -13.47 19.84
CA LEU A 103 -1.29 -14.48 19.99
C LEU A 103 -2.63 -13.76 20.18
N PRO A 104 -3.77 -14.42 19.91
CA PRO A 104 -5.08 -13.83 20.19
C PRO A 104 -5.31 -13.42 21.67
N THR A 105 -4.53 -14.01 22.58
CA THR A 105 -4.54 -13.72 24.02
C THR A 105 -3.49 -12.70 24.44
N THR A 106 -2.64 -12.23 23.51
CA THR A 106 -1.60 -11.25 23.83
C THR A 106 -2.25 -9.93 24.20
N GLU A 107 -1.83 -9.37 25.34
CA GLU A 107 -2.20 -8.01 25.73
C GLU A 107 -1.66 -7.03 24.71
N MET A 108 -2.51 -6.09 24.28
CA MET A 108 -2.16 -5.07 23.31
C MET A 108 -2.19 -3.69 23.97
N ALA A 109 -1.19 -2.86 23.71
CA ALA A 109 -1.16 -1.46 24.15
C ALA A 109 -1.14 -0.53 22.93
N LEU A 110 -1.74 0.63 23.09
CA LEU A 110 -1.67 1.68 22.07
C LEU A 110 -0.29 2.34 22.10
N SER A 111 0.39 2.37 20.95
CA SER A 111 1.71 3.03 20.85
C SER A 111 1.57 4.56 20.87
N ASP A 112 2.49 5.23 21.55
CA ASP A 112 2.51 6.70 21.65
C ASP A 112 2.84 7.37 20.31
N ASP A 113 3.74 6.76 19.52
CA ASP A 113 4.29 7.35 18.28
C ASP A 113 3.35 7.23 17.08
N PHE A 114 2.66 6.08 16.92
CA PHE A 114 1.88 5.77 15.72
C PHE A 114 0.39 5.54 16.00
N HIS A 115 -0.02 5.50 17.26
CA HIS A 115 -1.40 5.23 17.69
C HIS A 115 -1.96 3.91 17.09
N ILE A 116 -1.11 2.88 17.00
CA ILE A 116 -1.49 1.52 16.63
C ILE A 116 -1.37 0.60 17.84
N LEU A 117 -2.11 -0.52 17.79
CA LEU A 117 -2.00 -1.55 18.81
C LEU A 117 -0.71 -2.34 18.61
N GLU A 118 0.10 -2.44 19.66
CA GLU A 118 1.36 -3.16 19.69
C GLU A 118 1.32 -4.27 20.75
N PRO A 119 1.83 -5.49 20.46
CA PRO A 119 1.82 -6.59 21.41
C PRO A 119 2.75 -6.30 22.61
N GLN A 120 2.26 -6.63 23.79
CA GLN A 120 3.06 -6.63 25.00
C GLN A 120 3.77 -7.96 25.21
N GLY A 121 4.81 -8.02 26.03
CA GLY A 121 5.55 -9.23 26.33
C GLY A 121 7.04 -9.12 26.03
N ALA A 122 7.74 -10.25 26.03
CA ALA A 122 9.19 -10.31 25.81
C ALA A 122 9.54 -10.09 24.32
N ALA A 123 10.69 -9.49 24.09
CA ALA A 123 11.26 -9.36 22.76
C ALA A 123 11.59 -10.76 22.17
N PHE A 124 11.23 -10.96 20.91
CA PHE A 124 11.64 -12.12 20.13
C PHE A 124 13.01 -11.83 19.50
N THR A 125 13.99 -12.68 19.76
CA THR A 125 15.38 -12.44 19.37
C THR A 125 15.96 -13.49 18.41
N ASP A 126 15.25 -14.61 18.20
CA ASP A 126 15.68 -15.67 17.27
C ASP A 126 15.29 -15.31 15.82
N TYR A 127 15.91 -14.25 15.29
CA TYR A 127 15.61 -13.76 13.95
C TYR A 127 15.94 -14.75 12.83
N ALA A 128 16.82 -15.71 13.08
CA ALA A 128 17.17 -16.76 12.13
C ALA A 128 16.01 -17.74 11.89
N SER A 129 15.06 -17.84 12.83
CA SER A 129 13.87 -18.69 12.67
C SER A 129 12.69 -17.99 11.97
N VAL A 130 12.86 -16.76 11.50
CA VAL A 130 11.83 -16.05 10.74
C VAL A 130 11.92 -16.45 9.28
N ASP A 131 10.87 -17.11 8.77
CA ASP A 131 10.86 -17.64 7.40
C ASP A 131 10.44 -16.58 6.38
N TYR A 132 9.48 -15.72 6.75
CA TYR A 132 8.83 -14.80 5.83
C TYR A 132 8.49 -13.48 6.53
N ALA A 133 8.84 -12.36 5.93
CA ALA A 133 8.56 -11.04 6.50
C ALA A 133 7.84 -10.14 5.51
N ILE A 134 6.72 -9.58 5.95
CA ILE A 134 6.01 -8.52 5.25
C ILE A 134 6.51 -7.17 5.73
N ILE A 135 7.01 -6.36 4.82
CA ILE A 135 7.69 -5.11 5.12
C ILE A 135 6.91 -3.92 4.54
N PRO A 136 6.46 -2.96 5.36
CA PRO A 136 5.78 -1.76 4.88
C PRO A 136 6.74 -0.77 4.21
N GLY A 137 6.21 0.05 3.31
CA GLY A 137 6.98 1.11 2.67
C GLY A 137 6.13 2.27 2.15
N MET A 138 6.78 3.39 1.90
CA MET A 138 6.19 4.54 1.23
C MET A 138 6.18 4.35 -0.29
N ALA A 139 7.25 3.78 -0.85
CA ALA A 139 7.39 3.45 -2.27
C ALA A 139 8.27 2.22 -2.44
N PHE A 140 8.10 1.56 -3.59
CA PHE A 140 8.91 0.43 -4.02
C PHE A 140 9.21 0.56 -5.51
N ASP A 141 10.25 -0.11 -5.99
CA ASP A 141 10.53 -0.28 -7.41
C ASP A 141 10.60 -1.75 -7.82
N ALA A 142 10.74 -1.98 -9.12
CA ALA A 142 10.79 -3.33 -9.69
C ALA A 142 12.07 -4.12 -9.31
N GLN A 143 13.08 -3.44 -8.78
CA GLN A 143 14.32 -4.03 -8.29
C GLN A 143 14.23 -4.45 -6.81
N GLY A 144 13.10 -4.19 -6.16
CA GLY A 144 12.88 -4.50 -4.76
C GLY A 144 13.36 -3.40 -3.80
N HIS A 145 13.85 -2.27 -4.30
CA HIS A 145 14.24 -1.18 -3.42
C HIS A 145 13.01 -0.58 -2.73
N ARG A 146 13.20 -0.18 -1.48
CA ARG A 146 12.13 0.29 -0.61
C ARG A 146 12.42 1.67 -0.04
N LEU A 147 11.48 2.57 -0.14
CA LEU A 147 11.48 3.83 0.59
C LEU A 147 10.67 3.69 1.89
N GLY A 148 11.32 3.68 3.02
CA GLY A 148 10.65 3.72 4.33
C GLY A 148 10.21 5.13 4.74
N ARG A 149 9.55 5.24 5.90
CA ARG A 149 9.08 6.52 6.47
C ARG A 149 10.22 7.43 6.97
N GLY A 150 11.48 6.92 7.04
CA GLY A 150 12.69 7.71 7.31
C GLY A 150 13.33 7.50 8.68
N ARG A 151 12.83 6.58 9.51
CA ARG A 151 13.45 6.24 10.82
C ARG A 151 14.41 5.05 10.76
N GLY A 152 14.46 4.29 9.64
CA GLY A 152 15.37 3.17 9.41
C GLY A 152 15.14 1.95 10.29
N TYR A 153 13.96 1.79 10.90
CA TYR A 153 13.65 0.66 11.78
C TYR A 153 13.84 -0.69 11.09
N TYR A 154 13.20 -0.86 9.94
CA TYR A 154 13.28 -2.12 9.21
C TYR A 154 14.66 -2.39 8.62
N ASP A 155 15.39 -1.36 8.19
CA ASP A 155 16.74 -1.56 7.63
C ASP A 155 17.70 -2.09 8.71
N ARG A 156 17.60 -1.56 9.94
CA ARG A 156 18.39 -2.06 11.08
C ARG A 156 17.96 -3.46 11.54
N PHE A 157 16.67 -3.77 11.51
CA PHE A 157 16.18 -5.11 11.80
C PHE A 157 16.66 -6.12 10.75
N LEU A 158 16.44 -5.81 9.46
CA LEU A 158 16.76 -6.68 8.35
C LEU A 158 18.27 -6.94 8.21
N ALA A 159 19.11 -6.01 8.68
CA ALA A 159 20.55 -6.25 8.77
C ALA A 159 20.92 -7.37 9.75
N GLN A 160 20.05 -7.68 10.72
CA GLN A 160 20.21 -8.77 11.70
C GLN A 160 19.47 -10.06 11.30
N ALA A 161 18.53 -9.96 10.35
CA ALA A 161 17.70 -11.05 9.85
C ALA A 161 17.94 -11.25 8.33
N ALA A 162 19.20 -11.45 7.94
CA ALA A 162 19.61 -11.44 6.54
C ALA A 162 18.92 -12.51 5.69
N ASP A 163 18.69 -13.70 6.26
CA ASP A 163 18.16 -14.88 5.57
C ASP A 163 16.64 -14.90 5.43
N VAL A 164 15.92 -13.98 6.09
CA VAL A 164 14.45 -13.90 6.00
C VAL A 164 14.00 -13.52 4.58
N TYR A 165 12.99 -14.21 4.07
CA TYR A 165 12.38 -13.84 2.78
C TYR A 165 11.51 -12.59 2.95
N LYS A 166 11.89 -11.50 2.31
CA LYS A 166 11.34 -10.15 2.49
C LYS A 166 10.38 -9.79 1.37
N VAL A 167 9.12 -9.50 1.71
CA VAL A 167 8.09 -9.08 0.76
C VAL A 167 7.56 -7.70 1.10
N GLY A 168 7.73 -6.76 0.20
CA GLY A 168 7.12 -5.43 0.30
C GLY A 168 5.67 -5.47 -0.19
N LEU A 169 4.75 -4.84 0.54
CA LEU A 169 3.37 -4.64 0.06
C LEU A 169 3.17 -3.21 -0.40
N CYS A 170 2.59 -3.02 -1.56
CA CYS A 170 2.30 -1.67 -2.05
C CYS A 170 1.04 -1.58 -2.91
N PHE A 171 0.39 -0.43 -2.83
CA PHE A 171 -0.62 -0.03 -3.79
C PHE A 171 0.01 0.31 -5.15
N PRO A 172 -0.72 0.21 -6.27
CA PRO A 172 -0.18 0.51 -7.60
C PRO A 172 0.48 1.89 -7.72
N PHE A 173 -0.05 2.88 -7.02
CA PHE A 173 0.50 4.23 -7.01
C PHE A 173 1.78 4.40 -6.18
N GLN A 174 2.19 3.39 -5.41
CA GLN A 174 3.45 3.34 -4.65
C GLN A 174 4.58 2.65 -5.42
N LEU A 175 4.26 1.93 -6.50
CA LEU A 175 5.26 1.37 -7.40
C LEU A 175 5.80 2.50 -8.29
N VAL A 176 7.10 2.76 -8.21
CA VAL A 176 7.79 3.84 -8.93
C VAL A 176 8.87 3.27 -9.83
N GLU A 177 9.38 4.08 -10.75
CA GLU A 177 10.44 3.67 -11.68
C GLU A 177 11.74 3.34 -10.95
N ALA A 178 12.14 4.20 -10.00
CA ALA A 178 13.33 3.98 -9.17
C ALA A 178 13.16 4.61 -7.78
N VAL A 179 13.62 3.90 -6.77
CA VAL A 179 13.72 4.38 -5.39
C VAL A 179 15.18 4.78 -5.13
N PRO A 180 15.47 6.00 -4.65
CA PRO A 180 16.81 6.39 -4.26
C PRO A 180 17.32 5.54 -3.11
N CYS A 181 18.48 4.87 -3.28
CA CYS A 181 19.04 3.93 -2.32
C CYS A 181 20.35 4.41 -1.73
N GLU A 182 20.65 3.96 -0.53
CA GLU A 182 21.92 4.09 0.19
C GLU A 182 22.47 2.70 0.51
N ALA A 183 23.74 2.59 0.83
CA ALA A 183 24.40 1.30 1.10
C ALA A 183 23.81 0.53 2.29
N THR A 184 23.10 1.20 3.17
CA THR A 184 22.43 0.61 4.35
C THR A 184 20.98 0.19 4.09
N ASP A 185 20.41 0.55 2.94
CA ASP A 185 19.04 0.16 2.61
C ASP A 185 19.00 -1.32 2.20
N VAL A 186 18.04 -2.07 2.73
CA VAL A 186 17.86 -3.49 2.42
C VAL A 186 16.76 -3.66 1.38
N ALA A 187 17.10 -4.30 0.27
CA ALA A 187 16.13 -4.60 -0.78
C ALA A 187 15.19 -5.75 -0.38
N MET A 188 13.97 -5.71 -0.93
CA MET A 188 12.99 -6.79 -0.82
C MET A 188 13.29 -7.90 -1.83
N ASP A 189 13.03 -9.15 -1.46
CA ASP A 189 13.12 -10.29 -2.37
C ASP A 189 11.93 -10.30 -3.36
N ARG A 190 10.81 -9.69 -2.95
CA ARG A 190 9.61 -9.53 -3.77
C ARG A 190 8.84 -8.26 -3.38
N VAL A 191 8.19 -7.65 -4.35
CA VAL A 191 7.21 -6.58 -4.13
C VAL A 191 5.85 -7.07 -4.61
N GLU A 192 4.90 -7.19 -3.69
CA GLU A 192 3.53 -7.55 -4.01
C GLU A 192 2.73 -6.27 -4.30
N CYS A 193 2.39 -6.12 -5.56
CA CYS A 193 1.60 -5.01 -6.07
C CYS A 193 0.59 -5.59 -7.07
N PRO A 194 -0.70 -5.47 -6.86
CA PRO A 194 -1.66 -5.96 -7.83
C PRO A 194 -1.42 -5.21 -9.15
N ARG A 195 -1.35 -5.93 -10.25
CA ARG A 195 -1.38 -5.29 -11.57
C ARG A 195 -2.59 -4.39 -11.60
N ALA A 196 -2.40 -3.10 -11.89
CA ALA A 196 -3.49 -2.19 -12.10
C ALA A 196 -4.48 -2.86 -13.06
N VAL A 197 -5.66 -3.22 -12.58
CA VAL A 197 -6.79 -3.52 -13.45
C VAL A 197 -7.06 -2.18 -14.09
N VAL A 198 -6.57 -1.99 -15.32
CA VAL A 198 -6.99 -0.87 -16.16
C VAL A 198 -8.47 -1.13 -16.38
N ALA A 199 -9.31 -0.46 -15.60
CA ALA A 199 -10.73 -0.41 -15.91
C ALA A 199 -10.82 0.10 -17.35
N PRO A 200 -11.57 -0.59 -18.25
CA PRO A 200 -11.76 -0.05 -19.58
C PRO A 200 -12.32 1.36 -19.43
N PRO A 201 -11.91 2.32 -20.29
CA PRO A 201 -12.41 3.67 -20.20
C PRO A 201 -13.93 3.57 -20.16
N SER A 202 -14.53 4.12 -19.08
CA SER A 202 -15.97 4.22 -18.94
C SER A 202 -16.48 4.85 -20.23
N SER A 203 -17.28 4.09 -21.00
CA SER A 203 -17.95 4.63 -22.17
C SER A 203 -18.85 5.74 -21.69
N GLU A 204 -18.38 6.96 -21.76
CA GLU A 204 -19.21 8.15 -21.62
C GLU A 204 -20.31 8.04 -22.67
N LYS A 205 -21.53 7.78 -22.21
CA LYS A 205 -22.70 7.93 -23.07
C LYS A 205 -22.76 9.39 -23.52
N PRO A 206 -22.81 9.67 -24.83
CA PRO A 206 -22.88 11.04 -25.29
C PRO A 206 -24.13 11.68 -24.71
N PHE A 207 -23.97 12.84 -24.08
CA PHE A 207 -25.03 13.72 -23.61
C PHE A 207 -25.88 14.11 -24.83
N GLN A 208 -27.07 13.51 -25.01
CA GLN A 208 -28.02 13.94 -26.00
C GLN A 208 -28.69 15.22 -25.49
N GLY A 209 -28.22 16.35 -26.02
CA GLY A 209 -28.80 17.64 -25.78
C GLY A 209 -30.29 17.68 -26.15
N ALA A 210 -31.09 18.16 -25.22
CA ALA A 210 -32.51 18.42 -25.41
C ALA A 210 -32.73 19.44 -26.54
N THR A 211 -33.27 18.99 -27.67
CA THR A 211 -33.83 19.92 -28.67
C THR A 211 -35.22 20.36 -28.21
N SER A 212 -35.28 21.63 -27.79
CA SER A 212 -36.50 22.38 -27.53
C SER A 212 -37.24 22.61 -28.86
N SER A 213 -38.43 22.07 -29.01
CA SER A 213 -39.39 22.57 -30.01
C SER A 213 -40.69 23.00 -29.28
N LYS A 214 -40.84 24.32 -29.21
CA LYS A 214 -42.11 24.98 -28.86
C LYS A 214 -43.09 24.78 -30.01
N SER A 215 -44.31 24.36 -29.71
CA SER A 215 -45.51 24.75 -30.49
C SER A 215 -46.72 24.77 -29.58
N HIS A 216 -47.29 25.94 -29.44
CA HIS A 216 -48.60 26.28 -28.95
C HIS A 216 -49.54 26.53 -30.15
N PRO A 217 -50.84 26.77 -29.98
CA PRO A 217 -51.92 26.04 -29.31
C PRO A 217 -53.13 25.88 -30.25
N THR A 218 -54.18 25.14 -29.90
CA THR A 218 -55.54 25.41 -30.43
C THR A 218 -56.59 24.80 -29.50
N SER A 219 -57.36 25.72 -28.94
CA SER A 219 -58.76 25.82 -28.51
C SER A 219 -59.65 24.59 -28.36
N ALA A 220 -60.43 24.67 -27.28
CA ALA A 220 -61.57 23.89 -26.82
C ALA A 220 -62.76 23.78 -27.86
N PRO A 221 -63.85 23.00 -27.61
CA PRO A 221 -64.81 23.31 -26.56
C PRO A 221 -65.51 22.11 -25.86
N LEU A 222 -66.09 22.43 -24.69
CA LEU A 222 -67.27 22.03 -23.96
C LEU A 222 -68.26 20.98 -24.54
N SER A 223 -68.67 20.03 -23.70
CA SER A 223 -70.06 19.68 -23.33
C SER A 223 -70.04 18.55 -22.29
N SER A 224 -70.51 18.66 -21.09
CA SER A 224 -71.92 18.48 -20.56
C SER A 224 -72.35 16.99 -20.67
N ASP A 225 -72.58 16.40 -19.56
CA ASP A 225 -73.79 15.78 -18.98
C ASP A 225 -73.40 14.60 -18.10
N ARG A 226 -73.69 14.72 -16.80
CA ARG A 226 -74.82 14.27 -15.99
C ARG A 226 -74.92 12.75 -15.76
N VAL A 227 -75.13 12.48 -14.45
CA VAL A 227 -76.01 11.46 -13.82
C VAL A 227 -75.38 10.03 -13.58
N ALA A 228 -75.20 9.66 -12.45
CA ALA A 228 -75.94 9.06 -11.35
C ALA A 228 -75.01 8.80 -10.17
#